data_96155e364161fe393d5781aefcf685f0
#
_entry.id   96155e364161fe393d5781aefcf685f0
#
_cell.length_a   1.000
_cell.length_b   1.000
_cell.length_c   1.000
_cell.angle_alpha   90.00
_cell.angle_beta   90.00
_cell.angle_gamma   90.00
#
_symmetry.space_group_name_H-M   'P 1'
#
loop_
_entity.id
_entity.type
_entity.pdbx_description
1 polymer ?
#
loop_
_entity_poly.entity_id
_entity_poly.type
_entity_poly.pdbx_seq_one_letter_code
_entity_poly.pdbx_strand_id
1 'polypeptide(L)'
;MVISAINQRLIEFINAVSITKKEFERNANLSNGFVDKAGNSIRKDKLDKILFAYPSLNRDWLVYGEGEMLKSESATHRVENNVRPILVGGKEWVDVPLVPFSARAGALCGFGDPQWLEDKQTMQVLVDSRLKGDYVLFEVEGDSMDDGSRDSFLDGDVLLCRIVPQSDWQYSIKKRRATFCVLATKQDGIALKKITKHDRIKQVITCHSLNPAYDDYEVALSDVQAIFYVEELNKRVY
;
A
#
# COMPACT_ATOMS: atom_id res chain seq x y z
N MET A 1 8.56 -30.33 -30.75
CA MET A 1 9.11 -29.30 -29.88
C MET A 1 8.45 -29.50 -28.52
N VAL A 2 9.19 -29.85 -27.48
CA VAL A 2 8.63 -30.00 -26.13
C VAL A 2 8.39 -28.59 -25.61
N ILE A 3 7.14 -28.20 -25.48
CA ILE A 3 6.74 -26.91 -24.91
C ILE A 3 7.03 -27.00 -23.41
N SER A 4 7.78 -26.04 -22.88
CA SER A 4 8.09 -26.02 -21.43
C SER A 4 6.84 -25.71 -20.62
N ALA A 5 6.80 -26.20 -19.38
CA ALA A 5 5.65 -25.99 -18.49
C ALA A 5 5.35 -24.49 -18.25
N ILE A 6 6.38 -23.65 -18.17
CA ILE A 6 6.22 -22.19 -18.00
C ILE A 6 5.71 -21.54 -19.30
N ASN A 7 6.22 -21.94 -20.44
CA ASN A 7 5.75 -21.46 -21.75
C ASN A 7 4.24 -21.73 -21.91
N GLN A 8 3.82 -22.96 -21.58
CA GLN A 8 2.42 -23.36 -21.68
C GLN A 8 1.53 -22.48 -20.75
N ARG A 9 1.97 -22.26 -19.54
CA ARG A 9 1.25 -21.39 -18.60
C ARG A 9 1.21 -19.92 -19.07
N LEU A 10 2.28 -19.39 -19.65
CA LEU A 10 2.25 -18.06 -20.25
C LEU A 10 1.22 -17.95 -21.38
N ILE A 11 1.15 -18.95 -22.26
CA ILE A 11 0.18 -19.00 -23.36
C ILE A 11 -1.25 -19.10 -22.81
N GLU A 12 -1.46 -19.92 -21.79
CA GLU A 12 -2.76 -20.09 -21.14
C GLU A 12 -3.23 -18.75 -20.51
N PHE A 13 -2.34 -18.05 -19.80
CA PHE A 13 -2.64 -16.73 -19.25
C PHE A 13 -2.95 -15.70 -20.36
N ILE A 14 -2.15 -15.62 -21.41
CA ILE A 14 -2.34 -14.72 -22.56
C ILE A 14 -3.71 -14.92 -23.20
N ASN A 15 -4.11 -16.18 -23.37
CA ASN A 15 -5.41 -16.53 -23.91
C ASN A 15 -6.56 -16.14 -22.96
N ALA A 16 -6.39 -16.38 -21.66
CA ALA A 16 -7.39 -16.04 -20.65
C ALA A 16 -7.67 -14.54 -20.55
N VAL A 17 -6.64 -13.70 -20.71
CA VAL A 17 -6.80 -12.23 -20.72
C VAL A 17 -7.08 -11.66 -22.12
N SER A 18 -7.28 -12.52 -23.13
CA SER A 18 -7.68 -12.15 -24.50
C SER A 18 -6.75 -11.13 -25.18
N ILE A 19 -5.44 -11.27 -24.97
CA ILE A 19 -4.42 -10.42 -25.62
C ILE A 19 -3.53 -11.26 -26.56
N THR A 20 -2.77 -10.59 -27.42
CA THR A 20 -1.78 -11.25 -28.26
C THR A 20 -0.42 -11.41 -27.56
N LYS A 21 0.39 -12.39 -27.97
CA LYS A 21 1.76 -12.55 -27.45
C LYS A 21 2.59 -11.27 -27.58
N LYS A 22 2.44 -10.55 -28.71
CA LYS A 22 3.13 -9.27 -28.95
C LYS A 22 2.71 -8.17 -27.96
N GLU A 23 1.42 -8.08 -27.67
CA GLU A 23 0.90 -7.14 -26.68
C GLU A 23 1.37 -7.49 -25.27
N PHE A 24 1.36 -8.78 -24.92
CA PHE A 24 1.89 -9.25 -23.65
C PHE A 24 3.36 -8.83 -23.48
N GLU A 25 4.20 -9.13 -24.47
CA GLU A 25 5.63 -8.81 -24.46
C GLU A 25 5.87 -7.29 -24.37
N ARG A 26 5.11 -6.51 -25.14
CA ARG A 26 5.18 -5.05 -25.13
C ARG A 26 4.78 -4.46 -23.76
N ASN A 27 3.66 -4.93 -23.20
CA ASN A 27 3.14 -4.42 -21.94
C ASN A 27 4.08 -4.74 -20.76
N ALA A 28 4.71 -5.94 -20.79
CA ALA A 28 5.69 -6.36 -19.79
C ALA A 28 7.13 -5.88 -20.09
N ASN A 29 7.31 -5.01 -21.10
CA ASN A 29 8.65 -4.54 -21.53
C ASN A 29 9.67 -5.68 -21.71
N LEU A 30 9.24 -6.70 -22.45
CA LEU A 30 10.02 -7.88 -22.83
C LEU A 30 10.45 -7.80 -24.29
N SER A 31 11.47 -8.57 -24.65
CA SER A 31 11.91 -8.69 -26.05
C SER A 31 10.91 -9.47 -26.89
N ASN A 32 10.77 -9.12 -28.18
CA ASN A 32 9.93 -9.86 -29.10
C ASN A 32 10.32 -11.35 -29.18
N GLY A 33 9.33 -12.22 -29.12
CA GLY A 33 9.52 -13.66 -29.10
C GLY A 33 9.98 -14.23 -27.76
N PHE A 34 9.86 -13.45 -26.68
CA PHE A 34 10.16 -13.93 -25.32
C PHE A 34 9.27 -15.11 -24.94
N VAL A 35 7.96 -15.00 -25.20
CA VAL A 35 7.00 -16.05 -24.86
C VAL A 35 7.37 -17.36 -25.55
N ASP A 36 7.70 -17.31 -26.83
CA ASP A 36 8.05 -18.52 -27.63
C ASP A 36 9.39 -19.15 -27.21
N LYS A 37 10.27 -18.35 -26.59
CA LYS A 37 11.59 -18.78 -26.11
C LYS A 37 11.63 -19.10 -24.62
N ALA A 38 10.51 -18.90 -23.92
CA ALA A 38 10.45 -19.18 -22.49
C ALA A 38 10.72 -20.67 -22.23
N GLY A 39 11.76 -20.92 -21.43
CA GLY A 39 12.17 -22.25 -21.02
C GLY A 39 11.51 -22.69 -19.71
N ASN A 40 12.12 -23.67 -19.03
CA ASN A 40 11.63 -24.17 -17.74
C ASN A 40 11.91 -23.22 -16.56
N SER A 41 12.56 -22.09 -16.81
CA SER A 41 12.80 -21.06 -15.79
C SER A 41 12.74 -19.67 -16.41
N ILE A 42 12.26 -18.71 -15.64
CA ILE A 42 12.26 -17.27 -15.98
C ILE A 42 13.25 -16.58 -15.04
N ARG A 43 14.13 -15.75 -15.60
CA ARG A 43 15.03 -14.91 -14.80
C ARG A 43 14.20 -13.94 -13.96
N LYS A 44 14.66 -13.66 -12.74
CA LYS A 44 13.97 -12.80 -11.78
C LYS A 44 13.59 -11.46 -12.39
N ASP A 45 14.50 -10.77 -13.10
CA ASP A 45 14.25 -9.48 -13.75
C ASP A 45 13.09 -9.51 -14.76
N LYS A 46 12.90 -10.63 -15.48
CA LYS A 46 11.81 -10.81 -16.43
C LYS A 46 10.51 -11.16 -15.73
N LEU A 47 10.60 -11.99 -14.69
CA LEU A 47 9.45 -12.35 -13.85
C LEU A 47 8.86 -11.10 -13.18
N ASP A 48 9.71 -10.26 -12.60
CA ASP A 48 9.29 -9.02 -11.94
C ASP A 48 8.58 -8.06 -12.93
N LYS A 49 9.07 -7.96 -14.17
CA LYS A 49 8.41 -7.19 -15.23
C LYS A 49 7.04 -7.73 -15.60
N ILE A 50 6.90 -9.06 -15.70
CA ILE A 50 5.62 -9.72 -16.00
C ILE A 50 4.63 -9.45 -14.88
N LEU A 51 5.03 -9.66 -13.63
CA LEU A 51 4.16 -9.47 -12.47
C LEU A 51 3.80 -8.00 -12.24
N PHE A 52 4.67 -7.07 -12.62
CA PHE A 52 4.40 -5.65 -12.62
C PHE A 52 3.34 -5.26 -13.65
N ALA A 53 3.47 -5.79 -14.88
CA ALA A 53 2.52 -5.52 -15.97
C ALA A 53 1.17 -6.22 -15.76
N TYR A 54 1.17 -7.36 -15.08
CA TYR A 54 0.00 -8.20 -14.83
C TYR A 54 -0.10 -8.57 -13.34
N PRO A 55 -0.52 -7.64 -12.47
CA PRO A 55 -0.57 -7.86 -11.02
C PRO A 55 -1.52 -8.98 -10.59
N SER A 56 -2.55 -9.27 -11.41
CA SER A 56 -3.50 -10.35 -11.19
C SER A 56 -2.94 -11.75 -11.44
N LEU A 57 -1.80 -11.87 -12.14
CA LEU A 57 -1.17 -13.15 -12.41
C LEU A 57 -0.53 -13.72 -11.13
N ASN A 58 -0.88 -14.94 -10.78
CA ASN A 58 -0.29 -15.63 -9.65
C ASN A 58 1.13 -16.10 -10.00
N ARG A 59 2.12 -15.64 -9.22
CA ARG A 59 3.53 -15.98 -9.38
C ARG A 59 3.78 -17.48 -9.23
N ASP A 60 3.19 -18.10 -8.22
CA ASP A 60 3.47 -19.50 -7.89
C ASP A 60 2.82 -20.43 -8.90
N TRP A 61 1.65 -20.06 -9.39
CA TRP A 61 1.07 -20.75 -10.54
C TRP A 61 1.95 -20.62 -11.78
N LEU A 62 2.47 -19.43 -12.10
CA LEU A 62 3.31 -19.25 -13.28
C LEU A 62 4.61 -20.05 -13.18
N VAL A 63 5.30 -20.01 -12.04
CA VAL A 63 6.63 -20.61 -11.84
C VAL A 63 6.55 -22.11 -11.54
N TYR A 64 5.69 -22.48 -10.59
CA TYR A 64 5.63 -23.85 -10.07
C TYR A 64 4.39 -24.62 -10.54
N GLY A 65 3.36 -23.96 -11.02
CA GLY A 65 2.06 -24.57 -11.36
C GLY A 65 1.18 -24.80 -10.16
N GLU A 66 1.44 -24.11 -9.06
CA GLU A 66 0.71 -24.22 -7.81
C GLU A 66 -0.34 -23.11 -7.67
N GLY A 67 -1.54 -23.50 -7.24
CA GLY A 67 -2.67 -22.60 -7.05
C GLY A 67 -3.38 -22.21 -8.34
N GLU A 68 -4.22 -21.17 -8.26
CA GLU A 68 -5.01 -20.64 -9.39
C GLU A 68 -4.15 -19.73 -10.27
N MET A 69 -4.43 -19.70 -11.59
CA MET A 69 -3.71 -18.88 -12.58
C MET A 69 -3.76 -17.40 -12.28
N LEU A 70 -4.93 -16.89 -11.93
CA LEU A 70 -5.13 -15.53 -11.45
C LEU A 70 -5.10 -15.56 -9.93
N LYS A 71 -4.46 -14.59 -9.35
CA LYS A 71 -4.72 -14.29 -7.94
C LYS A 71 -6.22 -14.09 -7.88
N SER A 72 -6.94 -14.97 -7.17
CA SER A 72 -8.33 -14.72 -6.87
C SER A 72 -8.40 -13.28 -6.32
N GLU A 73 -9.42 -12.50 -6.67
CA GLU A 73 -9.64 -11.17 -6.08
C GLU A 73 -9.71 -11.21 -4.53
N SER A 74 -9.78 -12.40 -3.95
CA SER A 74 -9.54 -12.71 -2.53
C SER A 74 -8.10 -12.64 -2.06
N ALA A 75 -7.09 -12.43 -2.92
CA ALA A 75 -5.69 -12.21 -2.49
C ALA A 75 -5.29 -10.72 -2.44
N THR A 76 -6.13 -9.80 -2.87
CA THR A 76 -6.28 -8.53 -2.20
C THR A 76 -7.12 -8.84 -0.97
N HIS A 77 -6.53 -8.97 0.20
CA HIS A 77 -7.23 -9.27 1.43
C HIS A 77 -8.47 -8.38 1.60
N ARG A 78 -9.56 -8.78 0.97
CA ARG A 78 -10.82 -8.74 1.67
C ARG A 78 -10.67 -9.80 2.75
N VAL A 79 -10.42 -9.39 3.97
CA VAL A 79 -10.84 -10.18 5.11
C VAL A 79 -12.26 -10.59 4.74
N GLU A 80 -12.52 -11.89 4.59
CA GLU A 80 -13.88 -12.39 4.36
C GLU A 80 -14.71 -11.96 5.55
N ASN A 81 -15.24 -10.73 5.45
CA ASN A 81 -16.21 -10.26 6.40
C ASN A 81 -17.46 -11.07 6.17
N ASN A 82 -17.88 -11.84 7.16
CA ASN A 82 -19.22 -12.41 7.25
C ASN A 82 -20.30 -11.31 7.28
N VAL A 83 -19.93 -10.05 7.13
CA VAL A 83 -20.82 -8.89 7.01
C VAL A 83 -20.83 -8.45 5.55
N ARG A 84 -21.95 -8.70 4.86
CA ARG A 84 -22.20 -8.15 3.53
C ARG A 84 -22.10 -6.62 3.65
N PRO A 85 -21.28 -5.94 2.84
CA PRO A 85 -21.19 -4.48 2.90
C PRO A 85 -22.58 -3.90 2.62
N ILE A 86 -23.10 -3.14 3.57
CA ILE A 86 -24.32 -2.37 3.37
C ILE A 86 -23.89 -1.06 2.71
N LEU A 87 -24.17 -0.92 1.42
CA LEU A 87 -23.91 0.33 0.71
C LEU A 87 -24.87 1.41 1.22
N VAL A 88 -24.34 2.37 1.95
CA VAL A 88 -25.05 3.55 2.39
C VAL A 88 -24.49 4.75 1.67
N GLY A 89 -25.19 5.28 0.67
CA GLY A 89 -24.80 6.51 -0.02
C GLY A 89 -23.42 6.46 -0.72
N GLY A 90 -23.02 5.28 -1.25
CA GLY A 90 -21.72 5.10 -1.90
C GLY A 90 -20.55 4.86 -0.93
N LYS A 91 -20.85 4.55 0.32
CA LYS A 91 -19.90 4.13 1.35
C LYS A 91 -20.10 2.64 1.68
N GLU A 92 -19.01 1.97 2.04
CA GLU A 92 -19.03 0.55 2.45
C GLU A 92 -18.30 0.37 3.78
N TRP A 93 -18.76 -0.61 4.58
CA TRP A 93 -18.07 -1.01 5.80
C TRP A 93 -16.92 -1.95 5.46
N VAL A 94 -15.73 -1.60 5.95
CA VAL A 94 -14.51 -2.37 5.73
C VAL A 94 -13.83 -2.61 7.07
N ASP A 95 -13.34 -3.84 7.30
CA ASP A 95 -12.47 -4.13 8.44
C ASP A 95 -11.06 -3.65 8.10
N VAL A 96 -10.54 -2.75 8.91
CA VAL A 96 -9.23 -2.12 8.70
C VAL A 96 -8.35 -2.43 9.92
N PRO A 97 -7.10 -2.88 9.71
CA PRO A 97 -6.18 -3.15 10.82
C PRO A 97 -5.85 -1.88 11.59
N LEU A 98 -5.83 -1.98 12.93
CA LEU A 98 -5.50 -0.91 13.85
C LEU A 98 -4.06 -1.07 14.36
N VAL A 99 -3.27 -0.03 14.23
CA VAL A 99 -1.88 0.04 14.69
C VAL A 99 -1.69 1.23 15.64
N PRO A 100 -1.30 1.02 16.90
CA PRO A 100 -0.97 2.12 17.80
C PRO A 100 0.37 2.75 17.40
N PHE A 101 0.57 4.05 17.67
CA PHE A 101 1.85 4.73 17.41
C PHE A 101 3.00 4.19 18.25
N SER A 102 2.71 3.67 19.44
CA SER A 102 3.70 2.95 20.27
C SER A 102 4.27 1.70 19.57
N ALA A 103 3.63 1.22 18.52
CA ALA A 103 4.19 0.14 17.71
C ALA A 103 5.50 0.61 17.06
N ARG A 104 6.55 -0.21 17.19
CA ARG A 104 7.84 0.09 16.57
C ARG A 104 7.68 0.15 15.04
N ALA A 105 8.46 1.00 14.37
CA ALA A 105 8.44 1.12 12.91
C ALA A 105 8.60 -0.23 12.20
N GLY A 106 9.35 -1.17 12.78
CA GLY A 106 9.44 -2.54 12.30
C GLY A 106 8.12 -3.33 12.30
N ALA A 107 7.13 -2.89 13.07
CA ALA A 107 5.80 -3.51 13.04
C ALA A 107 5.05 -3.27 11.71
N LEU A 108 5.51 -2.33 10.89
CA LEU A 108 4.98 -2.07 9.54
C LEU A 108 5.81 -2.77 8.45
N CYS A 109 6.91 -3.45 8.81
CA CYS A 109 7.61 -4.33 7.90
C CYS A 109 6.68 -5.50 7.54
N GLY A 110 6.39 -5.66 6.25
CA GLY A 110 5.42 -6.65 5.78
C GLY A 110 3.99 -6.11 5.63
N PHE A 111 3.78 -4.80 5.78
CA PHE A 111 2.48 -4.19 5.46
C PHE A 111 2.04 -4.60 4.05
N GLY A 112 0.82 -5.16 3.96
CA GLY A 112 0.32 -5.79 2.72
C GLY A 112 0.62 -7.29 2.61
N ASP A 113 1.42 -7.86 3.52
CA ASP A 113 1.53 -9.31 3.67
C ASP A 113 0.27 -9.84 4.42
N PRO A 114 -0.37 -10.90 3.91
CA PRO A 114 -1.50 -11.55 4.56
C PRO A 114 -1.24 -11.89 6.03
N GLN A 115 -0.10 -12.48 6.33
CA GLN A 115 0.27 -12.86 7.70
C GLN A 115 0.39 -11.65 8.64
N TRP A 116 0.84 -10.50 8.12
CA TRP A 116 0.94 -9.29 8.93
C TRP A 116 -0.42 -8.78 9.39
N LEU A 117 -1.46 -8.96 8.55
CA LEU A 117 -2.83 -8.52 8.85
C LEU A 117 -3.57 -9.47 9.80
N GLU A 118 -3.32 -10.79 9.70
CA GLU A 118 -3.99 -11.81 10.52
C GLU A 118 -3.77 -11.62 12.03
N ASP A 119 -2.60 -11.10 12.42
CA ASP A 119 -2.24 -10.88 13.82
C ASP A 119 -2.70 -9.53 14.39
N LYS A 120 -3.35 -8.67 13.57
CA LYS A 120 -3.74 -7.32 13.99
C LYS A 120 -5.19 -7.25 14.39
N GLN A 121 -5.42 -6.45 15.44
CA GLN A 121 -6.79 -6.07 15.79
C GLN A 121 -7.38 -5.23 14.67
N THR A 122 -8.60 -5.54 14.22
CA THR A 122 -9.29 -4.78 13.19
C THR A 122 -10.43 -3.97 13.78
N MET A 123 -10.75 -2.85 13.13
CA MET A 123 -11.92 -2.04 13.42
C MET A 123 -12.73 -1.83 12.15
N GLN A 124 -14.05 -1.89 12.25
CA GLN A 124 -14.95 -1.59 11.14
C GLN A 124 -15.05 -0.08 10.94
N VAL A 125 -14.77 0.37 9.72
CA VAL A 125 -14.91 1.77 9.32
C VAL A 125 -15.74 1.89 8.05
N LEU A 126 -16.45 2.99 7.94
CA LEU A 126 -17.27 3.32 6.78
C LEU A 126 -16.43 4.15 5.82
N VAL A 127 -15.96 3.55 4.73
CA VAL A 127 -15.13 4.21 3.73
C VAL A 127 -15.91 4.55 2.46
N ASP A 128 -15.48 5.59 1.74
CA ASP A 128 -16.04 5.88 0.41
C ASP A 128 -15.60 4.79 -0.57
N SER A 129 -16.54 4.10 -1.19
CA SER A 129 -16.28 3.00 -2.14
C SER A 129 -15.46 3.42 -3.37
N ARG A 130 -15.29 4.74 -3.61
CA ARG A 130 -14.43 5.28 -4.65
C ARG A 130 -12.96 5.35 -4.25
N LEU A 131 -12.66 5.24 -2.97
CA LEU A 131 -11.28 5.22 -2.48
C LEU A 131 -10.66 3.85 -2.80
N LYS A 132 -9.50 3.88 -3.46
CA LYS A 132 -8.74 2.68 -3.83
C LYS A 132 -7.40 2.66 -3.09
N GLY A 133 -6.95 1.48 -2.70
CA GLY A 133 -5.67 1.27 -2.03
C GLY A 133 -5.81 0.53 -0.71
N ASP A 134 -4.69 0.32 -0.04
CA ASP A 134 -4.65 -0.35 1.24
C ASP A 134 -4.74 0.66 2.38
N TYR A 135 -5.59 0.37 3.36
CA TYR A 135 -5.88 1.24 4.49
C TYR A 135 -5.38 0.64 5.79
N VAL A 136 -4.98 1.52 6.70
CA VAL A 136 -4.59 1.21 8.08
C VAL A 136 -5.20 2.26 8.99
N LEU A 137 -5.66 1.85 10.15
CA LEU A 137 -6.01 2.75 11.23
C LEU A 137 -4.80 2.95 12.14
N PHE A 138 -4.55 4.20 12.49
CA PHE A 138 -3.55 4.55 13.50
C PHE A 138 -4.23 5.25 14.68
N GLU A 139 -3.88 4.83 15.89
CA GLU A 139 -4.26 5.53 17.11
C GLU A 139 -3.16 6.52 17.46
N VAL A 140 -3.52 7.81 17.51
CA VAL A 140 -2.60 8.92 17.83
C VAL A 140 -2.15 8.81 19.28
N GLU A 141 -0.86 9.00 19.53
CA GLU A 141 -0.25 9.06 20.84
C GLU A 141 0.56 10.36 20.99
N GLY A 142 0.36 11.04 22.09
CA GLY A 142 1.04 12.29 22.41
C GLY A 142 0.35 13.54 21.85
N ASP A 143 1.00 14.69 22.05
CA ASP A 143 0.43 16.01 21.85
C ASP A 143 1.08 16.83 20.73
N SER A 144 2.00 16.25 19.97
CA SER A 144 2.75 16.99 18.94
C SER A 144 1.87 17.57 17.82
N MET A 145 0.65 17.07 17.66
CA MET A 145 -0.31 17.51 16.67
C MET A 145 -1.53 18.17 17.30
N ASP A 146 -1.46 18.52 18.58
CA ASP A 146 -2.47 19.29 19.30
C ASP A 146 -2.02 20.74 19.47
N ASP A 147 -2.64 21.66 18.73
CA ASP A 147 -2.44 23.10 18.84
C ASP A 147 -3.61 23.81 19.53
N GLY A 148 -4.52 23.05 20.12
CA GLY A 148 -5.74 23.53 20.75
C GLY A 148 -6.81 24.02 19.77
N SER A 149 -6.58 23.88 18.46
CA SER A 149 -7.57 24.23 17.44
C SER A 149 -8.59 23.12 17.21
N ARG A 150 -9.65 23.46 16.46
CA ARG A 150 -10.66 22.47 16.05
C ARG A 150 -10.09 21.38 15.14
N ASP A 151 -9.04 21.70 14.40
CA ASP A 151 -8.44 20.82 13.39
C ASP A 151 -7.21 20.07 13.93
N SER A 152 -6.95 20.16 15.26
CA SER A 152 -5.89 19.40 15.92
C SER A 152 -6.21 17.91 16.01
N PHE A 153 -5.17 17.11 16.18
CA PHE A 153 -5.25 15.68 16.43
C PHE A 153 -4.86 15.42 17.89
N LEU A 154 -5.78 14.83 18.63
CA LEU A 154 -5.64 14.59 20.05
C LEU A 154 -5.14 13.17 20.33
N ASP A 155 -4.54 12.99 21.49
CA ASP A 155 -4.20 11.68 22.02
C ASP A 155 -5.44 10.77 22.06
N GLY A 156 -5.32 9.55 21.49
CA GLY A 156 -6.42 8.60 21.34
C GLY A 156 -7.33 8.82 20.12
N ASP A 157 -7.10 9.87 19.31
CA ASP A 157 -7.79 9.98 18.01
C ASP A 157 -7.40 8.82 17.09
N VAL A 158 -8.36 8.30 16.33
CA VAL A 158 -8.12 7.23 15.36
C VAL A 158 -8.15 7.79 13.95
N LEU A 159 -7.10 7.56 13.19
CA LEU A 159 -6.91 8.05 11.83
C LEU A 159 -7.10 6.93 10.83
N LEU A 160 -7.97 7.12 9.85
CA LEU A 160 -8.00 6.26 8.65
C LEU A 160 -6.94 6.76 7.68
N CYS A 161 -5.95 5.92 7.42
CA CYS A 161 -4.80 6.27 6.61
C CYS A 161 -4.66 5.32 5.43
N ARG A 162 -4.18 5.85 4.29
CA ARG A 162 -3.92 5.09 3.08
C ARG A 162 -2.43 5.09 2.76
N ILE A 163 -1.89 3.90 2.46
CA ILE A 163 -0.46 3.78 2.10
C ILE A 163 -0.12 4.59 0.84
N VAL A 164 1.05 5.20 0.86
CA VAL A 164 1.67 5.84 -0.31
C VAL A 164 2.69 4.85 -0.87
N PRO A 165 2.45 4.26 -2.05
CA PRO A 165 3.41 3.35 -2.67
C PRO A 165 4.79 3.99 -2.80
N GLN A 166 5.84 3.24 -2.51
CA GLN A 166 7.22 3.77 -2.58
C GLN A 166 7.59 4.28 -3.97
N SER A 167 7.00 3.71 -5.03
CA SER A 167 7.12 4.20 -6.40
C SER A 167 6.68 5.65 -6.56
N ASP A 168 5.75 6.10 -5.71
CA ASP A 168 5.16 7.44 -5.80
C ASP A 168 6.00 8.50 -5.05
N TRP A 169 6.97 8.08 -4.23
CA TRP A 169 7.81 9.01 -3.46
C TRP A 169 8.71 9.87 -4.34
N GLN A 170 9.00 9.44 -5.57
CA GLN A 170 9.68 10.26 -6.57
C GLN A 170 8.86 11.46 -7.05
N TYR A 171 7.54 11.42 -6.85
CA TYR A 171 6.62 12.52 -7.14
C TYR A 171 6.41 13.38 -5.89
N SER A 172 5.56 14.40 -5.97
CA SER A 172 5.29 15.23 -4.80
C SER A 172 4.39 14.50 -3.80
N ILE A 173 4.95 14.16 -2.63
CA ILE A 173 4.19 13.64 -1.49
C ILE A 173 3.20 14.71 -0.98
N LYS A 174 3.58 16.00 -1.08
CA LYS A 174 2.72 17.13 -0.70
C LYS A 174 1.59 17.29 -1.72
N LYS A 175 0.35 17.08 -1.31
CA LYS A 175 -0.85 17.41 -2.08
C LYS A 175 -1.20 18.91 -1.93
N ARG A 176 -2.10 19.44 -2.79
CA ARG A 176 -2.47 20.88 -2.84
C ARG A 176 -3.00 21.46 -1.53
N ARG A 177 -3.59 20.64 -0.63
CA ARG A 177 -4.01 21.03 0.73
C ARG A 177 -3.04 20.44 1.73
N ALA A 178 -3.04 20.97 2.97
CA ALA A 178 -2.18 20.46 4.03
C ALA A 178 -2.19 18.93 4.06
N THR A 179 -1.03 18.34 3.87
CA THR A 179 -0.92 16.90 3.75
C THR A 179 -0.43 16.36 5.07
N PHE A 180 -1.37 15.84 5.87
CA PHE A 180 -1.05 15.10 7.07
C PHE A 180 -0.68 13.67 6.67
N CYS A 181 0.43 13.22 7.19
CA CYS A 181 0.95 11.88 6.93
C CYS A 181 1.34 11.21 8.23
N VAL A 182 1.05 9.93 8.33
CA VAL A 182 1.71 9.06 9.28
C VAL A 182 2.99 8.56 8.60
N LEU A 183 4.10 8.76 9.28
CA LEU A 183 5.44 8.35 8.83
C LEU A 183 5.94 7.23 9.73
N ALA A 184 6.40 6.14 9.16
CA ALA A 184 7.18 5.13 9.87
C ALA A 184 8.65 5.30 9.48
N THR A 185 9.50 5.65 10.44
CA THR A 185 10.93 5.83 10.25
C THR A 185 11.74 4.75 10.95
N LYS A 186 12.98 4.56 10.53
CA LYS A 186 13.86 3.55 11.14
C LYS A 186 14.28 3.90 12.56
N GLN A 187 14.34 5.21 12.87
CA GLN A 187 14.90 5.72 14.12
C GLN A 187 13.81 6.17 15.10
N ASP A 188 12.82 6.94 14.61
CA ASP A 188 11.87 7.63 15.48
C ASP A 188 10.55 6.89 15.64
N GLY A 189 10.40 5.71 14.97
CA GLY A 189 9.15 4.94 15.05
C GLY A 189 8.06 5.52 14.15
N ILE A 190 6.81 5.54 14.65
CA ILE A 190 5.64 5.99 13.91
C ILE A 190 5.24 7.37 14.46
N ALA A 191 5.03 8.33 13.56
CA ALA A 191 4.64 9.68 13.94
C ALA A 191 3.66 10.31 12.93
N LEU A 192 2.69 11.07 13.42
CA LEU A 192 1.84 11.93 12.62
C LEU A 192 2.50 13.29 12.44
N LYS A 193 2.64 13.74 11.21
CA LYS A 193 3.22 15.05 10.88
C LYS A 193 2.52 15.67 9.67
N LYS A 194 2.61 16.99 9.58
CA LYS A 194 2.22 17.75 8.39
C LYS A 194 3.42 17.92 7.48
N ILE A 195 3.35 17.40 6.26
CA ILE A 195 4.44 17.57 5.29
C ILE A 195 4.31 18.96 4.65
N THR A 196 5.27 19.83 4.96
CA THR A 196 5.30 21.21 4.46
C THR A 196 6.14 21.36 3.20
N LYS A 197 7.20 20.56 3.06
CA LYS A 197 8.09 20.56 1.90
C LYS A 197 8.53 19.15 1.54
N HIS A 198 8.73 18.91 0.25
CA HIS A 198 9.37 17.71 -0.27
C HIS A 198 10.44 18.15 -1.29
N ASP A 199 11.70 18.00 -0.92
CA ASP A 199 12.84 18.21 -1.81
C ASP A 199 13.16 16.90 -2.52
N ARG A 200 12.71 16.79 -3.77
CA ARG A 200 12.89 15.58 -4.58
C ARG A 200 14.33 15.37 -5.05
N ILE A 201 15.15 16.41 -5.10
CA ILE A 201 16.56 16.30 -5.50
C ILE A 201 17.36 15.75 -4.34
N LYS A 202 17.17 16.31 -3.15
CA LYS A 202 17.82 15.85 -1.93
C LYS A 202 17.18 14.61 -1.32
N GLN A 203 16.01 14.19 -1.80
CA GLN A 203 15.21 13.10 -1.24
C GLN A 203 14.90 13.31 0.26
N VAL A 204 14.44 14.52 0.60
CA VAL A 204 14.18 14.96 1.98
C VAL A 204 12.77 15.53 2.06
N ILE A 205 12.05 15.22 3.14
CA ILE A 205 10.76 15.84 3.50
C ILE A 205 10.92 16.68 4.75
N THR A 206 10.24 17.84 4.79
CA THR A 206 10.13 18.68 5.99
C THR A 206 8.85 18.35 6.73
N CYS A 207 8.98 17.91 7.96
CA CYS A 207 7.93 17.54 8.88
C CYS A 207 7.64 18.69 9.82
N HIS A 208 6.37 19.05 9.95
CA HIS A 208 5.86 20.09 10.81
C HIS A 208 4.89 19.50 11.83
N SER A 209 5.03 19.88 13.08
CA SER A 209 4.07 19.59 14.15
C SER A 209 3.08 20.76 14.27
N LEU A 210 1.80 20.49 14.58
CA LEU A 210 0.85 21.56 14.81
C LEU A 210 1.12 22.27 16.16
N ASN A 211 1.52 21.50 17.17
CA ASN A 211 1.87 22.04 18.47
C ASN A 211 3.18 22.87 18.37
N PRO A 212 3.16 24.17 18.67
CA PRO A 212 4.31 25.04 18.53
C PRO A 212 5.48 24.74 19.49
N ALA A 213 5.27 23.85 20.45
CA ALA A 213 6.35 23.37 21.32
C ALA A 213 7.35 22.44 20.59
N TYR A 214 7.01 21.99 19.39
CA TYR A 214 7.82 21.07 18.58
C TYR A 214 8.31 21.77 17.33
N ASP A 215 9.63 21.82 17.15
CA ASP A 215 10.27 22.41 15.97
C ASP A 215 10.05 21.56 14.71
N ASP A 216 10.09 22.23 13.56
CA ASP A 216 10.16 21.56 12.26
C ASP A 216 11.47 20.81 12.11
N TYR A 217 11.42 19.62 11.47
CA TYR A 217 12.62 18.85 11.21
C TYR A 217 12.57 18.19 9.83
N GLU A 218 13.73 17.82 9.34
CA GLU A 218 13.88 17.17 8.03
C GLU A 218 14.12 15.66 8.21
N VAL A 219 13.49 14.86 7.35
CA VAL A 219 13.67 13.41 7.30
C VAL A 219 14.11 13.01 5.90
N ALA A 220 15.20 12.27 5.81
CA ALA A 220 15.65 11.67 4.55
C ALA A 220 14.71 10.51 4.18
N LEU A 221 14.29 10.43 2.92
CA LEU A 221 13.42 9.34 2.47
C LEU A 221 14.07 7.96 2.58
N SER A 222 15.42 7.90 2.65
CA SER A 222 16.16 6.67 2.95
C SER A 222 15.90 6.11 4.35
N ASP A 223 15.48 6.96 5.28
CA ASP A 223 15.19 6.59 6.67
C ASP A 223 13.70 6.28 6.88
N VAL A 224 12.88 6.61 5.89
CA VAL A 224 11.45 6.31 5.90
C VAL A 224 11.20 4.88 5.42
N GLN A 225 10.42 4.12 6.18
CA GLN A 225 9.98 2.77 5.83
C GLN A 225 8.61 2.77 5.15
N ALA A 226 7.69 3.61 5.64
CA ALA A 226 6.36 3.75 5.07
C ALA A 226 5.81 5.17 5.27
N ILE A 227 4.97 5.59 4.32
CA ILE A 227 4.23 6.86 4.36
C ILE A 227 2.77 6.53 4.14
N PHE A 228 1.90 7.12 4.97
CA PHE A 228 0.45 6.99 4.85
C PHE A 228 -0.18 8.37 4.81
N TYR A 229 -1.06 8.61 3.84
CA TYR A 229 -1.90 9.81 3.85
C TYR A 229 -3.04 9.65 4.85
N VAL A 230 -3.27 10.65 5.68
CA VAL A 230 -4.49 10.74 6.50
C VAL A 230 -5.66 11.09 5.58
N GLU A 231 -6.61 10.18 5.46
CA GLU A 231 -7.82 10.36 4.65
C GLU A 231 -9.01 10.84 5.49
N GLU A 232 -9.15 10.32 6.73
CA GLU A 232 -10.25 10.65 7.62
C GLU A 232 -9.79 10.61 9.08
N LEU A 233 -10.35 11.52 9.89
CA LEU A 233 -10.18 11.56 11.35
C LEU A 233 -11.46 11.07 12.03
N ASN A 234 -11.36 9.98 12.76
CA ASN A 234 -12.40 9.51 13.67
C ASN A 234 -12.06 9.93 15.09
N LYS A 235 -12.77 10.96 15.63
CA LYS A 235 -12.60 11.36 17.02
C LYS A 235 -13.32 10.41 17.95
N ARG A 236 -12.68 10.01 19.07
CA ARG A 236 -13.39 9.31 20.14
C ARG A 236 -14.46 10.24 20.72
N VAL A 237 -15.68 9.73 20.77
CA VAL A 237 -16.74 10.35 21.55
C VAL A 237 -16.60 9.79 22.96
N TYR A 238 -16.24 10.64 23.94
CA TYR A 238 -16.21 10.29 25.36
C TYR A 238 -17.59 10.43 25.99
#